data_ca1aa9c0ae6875e4a1ebe3f52b0dd31f
#
_entry.id   ca1aa9c0ae6875e4a1ebe3f52b0dd31f
#
_cell.length_a   1.000
_cell.length_b   1.000
_cell.length_c   1.000
_cell.angle_alpha   90.00
_cell.angle_beta   90.00
_cell.angle_gamma   90.00
#
_symmetry.space_group_name_H-M   'P 1'
#
loop_
_entity.id
_entity.type
_entity.pdbx_description
1 polymer ?
#
loop_
_entity_poly.entity_id
_entity_poly.type
_entity_poly.pdbx_seq_one_letter_code
_entity_poly.pdbx_strand_id
1 'polypeptide(L)'
;MISQEHGEYLLNIAKKAVKTYLETGEQILVPEDCPEELKEKLGVFVTLNKNNQLRGCIGYPEPIESAIQATISVAIAAASEDPRFPQVIPEEYDNLEFEVTVLTKPQLMEIAHPSEYLN
;
A
#
# COMPACT_ATOMS: atom_id res chain seq x y z
N MET A 1 2.35 17.43 -0.56
CA MET A 1 1.27 16.95 0.30
C MET A 1 0.30 16.10 -0.51
N ILE A 2 -0.06 14.96 0.00
CA ILE A 2 -0.97 14.05 -0.68
C ILE A 2 -2.42 14.45 -0.37
N SER A 3 -3.24 14.66 -1.39
CA SER A 3 -4.64 14.97 -1.18
C SER A 3 -5.38 13.71 -0.70
N GLN A 4 -6.56 13.91 -0.12
CA GLN A 4 -7.39 12.78 0.29
C GLN A 4 -7.73 11.90 -0.90
N GLU A 5 -8.01 12.51 -2.03
CA GLU A 5 -8.33 11.77 -3.26
C GLU A 5 -7.17 10.90 -3.70
N HIS A 6 -5.94 11.43 -3.64
CA HIS A 6 -4.76 10.66 -4.00
C HIS A 6 -4.48 9.57 -2.97
N GLY A 7 -4.75 9.83 -1.70
CA GLY A 7 -4.61 8.81 -0.67
C GLY A 7 -5.55 7.64 -0.91
N GLU A 8 -6.79 7.93 -1.29
CA GLU A 8 -7.76 6.88 -1.61
C GLU A 8 -7.36 6.13 -2.87
N TYR A 9 -6.79 6.84 -3.84
CA TYR A 9 -6.29 6.19 -5.05
C TYR A 9 -5.22 5.17 -4.69
N LEU A 10 -4.27 5.56 -3.83
CA LEU A 10 -3.21 4.65 -3.42
C LEU A 10 -3.74 3.47 -2.62
N LEU A 11 -4.74 3.69 -1.75
CA LEU A 11 -5.36 2.59 -1.04
C LEU A 11 -5.97 1.57 -2.01
N ASN A 12 -6.69 2.06 -3.02
CA ASN A 12 -7.31 1.18 -4.00
C ASN A 12 -6.26 0.43 -4.81
N ILE A 13 -5.16 1.10 -5.13
CA ILE A 13 -4.06 0.45 -5.85
C ILE A 13 -3.41 -0.64 -4.99
N ALA A 14 -3.20 -0.37 -3.70
CA ALA A 14 -2.63 -1.37 -2.81
C ALA A 14 -3.52 -2.60 -2.73
N LYS A 15 -4.83 -2.39 -2.59
CA LYS A 15 -5.80 -3.49 -2.54
C LYS A 15 -5.77 -4.30 -3.82
N LYS A 16 -5.79 -3.61 -4.97
CA LYS A 16 -5.79 -4.29 -6.26
C LYS A 16 -4.48 -5.05 -6.48
N ALA A 17 -3.37 -4.47 -6.07
CA ALA A 17 -2.08 -5.13 -6.22
C ALA A 17 -2.02 -6.43 -5.44
N VAL A 18 -2.48 -6.41 -4.19
CA VAL A 18 -2.48 -7.61 -3.36
C VAL A 18 -3.44 -8.65 -3.91
N LYS A 19 -4.67 -8.22 -4.26
CA LYS A 19 -5.67 -9.15 -4.78
C LYS A 19 -5.16 -9.86 -6.03
N THR A 20 -4.63 -9.10 -6.98
CA THR A 20 -4.12 -9.67 -8.23
C THR A 20 -2.96 -10.63 -7.96
N TYR A 21 -2.06 -10.23 -7.07
CA TYR A 21 -0.91 -11.09 -6.75
C TYR A 21 -1.37 -12.40 -6.11
N LEU A 22 -2.34 -12.34 -5.19
CA LEU A 22 -2.84 -13.56 -4.55
C LEU A 22 -3.55 -14.48 -5.52
N GLU A 23 -4.19 -13.91 -6.54
CA GLU A 23 -4.95 -14.70 -7.52
C GLU A 23 -4.07 -15.25 -8.64
N THR A 24 -3.07 -14.49 -9.06
CA THR A 24 -2.31 -14.83 -10.27
C THR A 24 -0.81 -14.95 -10.06
N GLY A 25 -0.28 -14.46 -8.94
CA GLY A 25 1.16 -14.39 -8.72
C GLY A 25 1.84 -13.26 -9.45
N GLU A 26 1.07 -12.41 -10.12
CA GLU A 26 1.64 -11.32 -10.94
C GLU A 26 1.42 -9.96 -10.32
N GLN A 27 2.31 -9.05 -10.67
CA GLN A 27 2.24 -7.66 -10.22
C GLN A 27 1.52 -6.82 -11.26
N ILE A 28 0.56 -5.98 -10.79
CA ILE A 28 -0.14 -5.10 -11.72
C ILE A 28 0.80 -4.02 -12.25
N LEU A 29 0.46 -3.49 -13.40
CA LEU A 29 1.18 -2.36 -13.98
C LEU A 29 0.63 -1.05 -13.42
N VAL A 30 1.46 -0.01 -13.47
CA VAL A 30 0.99 1.32 -13.09
C VAL A 30 -0.13 1.72 -14.05
N PRO A 31 -1.32 2.12 -13.51
CA PRO A 31 -2.43 2.51 -14.38
C PRO A 31 -2.09 3.75 -15.21
N GLU A 32 -2.65 3.81 -16.41
CA GLU A 32 -2.42 4.95 -17.29
C GLU A 32 -3.06 6.23 -16.76
N ASP A 33 -4.12 6.10 -15.97
CA ASP A 33 -4.81 7.26 -15.41
C ASP A 33 -4.22 7.72 -14.07
N CYS A 34 -3.03 7.23 -13.73
CA CYS A 34 -2.40 7.59 -12.46
C CYS A 34 -2.15 9.09 -12.38
N PRO A 35 -2.59 9.73 -11.29
CA PRO A 35 -2.32 11.16 -11.11
C PRO A 35 -0.83 11.45 -11.16
N GLU A 36 -0.50 12.57 -11.78
CA GLU A 36 0.89 12.95 -12.01
C GLU A 36 1.67 13.08 -10.71
N GLU A 37 1.02 13.55 -9.65
CA GLU A 37 1.67 13.75 -8.36
C GLU A 37 2.13 12.44 -7.73
N LEU A 38 1.48 11.33 -8.06
CA LEU A 38 1.85 10.02 -7.52
C LEU A 38 3.01 9.40 -8.30
N LYS A 39 3.45 10.05 -9.36
CA LYS A 39 4.64 9.62 -10.09
C LYS A 39 5.91 10.20 -9.48
N GLU A 40 5.77 11.06 -8.49
CA GLU A 40 6.90 11.59 -7.74
C GLU A 40 7.54 10.49 -6.89
N LYS A 41 8.85 10.53 -6.74
CA LYS A 41 9.57 9.55 -5.93
C LYS A 41 9.38 9.89 -4.46
N LEU A 42 8.77 8.97 -3.73
CA LEU A 42 8.47 9.15 -2.31
C LEU A 42 8.64 7.82 -1.60
N GLY A 43 8.95 7.88 -0.30
CA GLY A 43 8.95 6.68 0.52
C GLY A 43 7.52 6.24 0.80
N VAL A 44 7.28 4.94 0.89
CA VAL A 44 5.95 4.38 1.10
C VAL A 44 6.02 3.19 2.04
N PHE A 45 5.06 3.12 2.96
CA PHE A 45 4.85 1.96 3.84
C PHE A 45 3.43 1.47 3.62
N VAL A 46 3.25 0.16 3.61
CA VAL A 46 1.91 -0.44 3.57
C VAL A 46 1.75 -1.35 4.77
N THR A 47 0.67 -1.16 5.50
CA THR A 47 0.33 -1.98 6.65
C THR A 47 -0.95 -2.74 6.36
N LEU A 48 -0.92 -4.03 6.63
CA LEU A 48 -2.09 -4.91 6.53
C LEU A 48 -2.48 -5.33 7.93
N ASN A 49 -3.72 -5.11 8.29
CA ASN A 49 -4.29 -5.57 9.55
C ASN A 49 -5.38 -6.57 9.27
N LYS A 50 -5.59 -7.49 10.20
CA LYS A 50 -6.66 -8.48 10.12
C LYS A 50 -7.23 -8.65 11.51
N ASN A 51 -8.52 -8.43 11.66
CA ASN A 51 -9.19 -8.51 12.96
C ASN A 51 -8.51 -7.62 14.00
N ASN A 52 -8.16 -6.41 13.58
CA ASN A 52 -7.51 -5.40 14.43
C ASN A 52 -6.12 -5.79 14.90
N GLN A 53 -5.49 -6.76 14.23
CA GLN A 53 -4.13 -7.17 14.56
C GLN A 53 -3.24 -7.02 13.34
N LEU A 54 -1.98 -6.72 13.58
CA LEU A 54 -1.02 -6.60 12.50
C LEU A 54 -0.89 -7.93 11.78
N ARG A 55 -0.98 -7.89 10.43
CA ARG A 55 -0.85 -9.08 9.61
C ARG A 55 0.34 -9.00 8.67
N GLY A 56 0.82 -7.79 8.38
CA GLY A 56 2.02 -7.57 7.59
C GLY A 56 2.27 -6.09 7.44
N CYS A 57 3.54 -5.69 7.40
CA CYS A 57 3.89 -4.29 7.23
C CYS A 57 5.30 -4.21 6.66
N ILE A 58 5.41 -3.60 5.49
CA ILE A 58 6.70 -3.39 4.83
C ILE A 58 6.76 -1.95 4.36
N GLY A 59 7.96 -1.41 4.27
CA GLY A 59 8.14 -0.06 3.78
C GLY A 59 9.42 0.10 3.01
N TYR A 60 9.36 1.00 2.02
CA TYR A 60 10.53 1.50 1.33
C TYR A 60 10.67 2.97 1.74
N PRO A 61 11.48 3.27 2.76
CA PRO A 61 11.53 4.64 3.28
C PRO A 61 12.23 5.62 2.37
N GLU A 62 13.07 5.14 1.47
CA GLU A 62 13.83 6.02 0.60
C GLU A 62 13.07 6.31 -0.69
N PRO A 63 13.12 7.56 -1.18
CA PRO A 63 12.34 7.94 -2.36
C PRO A 63 13.05 7.53 -3.65
N ILE A 64 13.13 6.22 -3.90
CA ILE A 64 13.81 5.68 -5.08
C ILE A 64 12.83 5.43 -6.20
N GLU A 65 11.62 4.96 -5.87
CA GLU A 65 10.58 4.69 -6.86
C GLU A 65 9.47 5.70 -6.73
N SER A 66 8.68 5.85 -7.81
CA SER A 66 7.50 6.71 -7.73
C SER A 66 6.56 6.17 -6.65
N ALA A 67 5.77 7.08 -6.07
CA ALA A 67 4.84 6.69 -5.00
C ALA A 67 3.89 5.59 -5.47
N ILE A 68 3.42 5.68 -6.72
CA ILE A 68 2.50 4.66 -7.25
C ILE A 68 3.19 3.31 -7.41
N GLN A 69 4.40 3.28 -7.96
CA GLN A 69 5.11 2.01 -8.13
C GLN A 69 5.50 1.42 -6.77
N ALA A 70 5.96 2.27 -5.85
CA ALA A 70 6.33 1.82 -4.51
C ALA A 70 5.12 1.22 -3.79
N THR A 71 3.94 1.85 -3.94
CA THR A 71 2.73 1.33 -3.32
C THR A 71 2.42 -0.08 -3.83
N ILE A 72 2.55 -0.29 -5.14
CA ILE A 72 2.31 -1.62 -5.71
C ILE A 72 3.30 -2.64 -5.14
N SER A 73 4.58 -2.31 -5.19
CA SER A 73 5.63 -3.24 -4.75
C SER A 73 5.55 -3.53 -3.26
N VAL A 74 5.34 -2.48 -2.47
CA VAL A 74 5.35 -2.60 -1.01
C VAL A 74 4.09 -3.32 -0.53
N ALA A 75 2.94 -3.09 -1.17
CA ALA A 75 1.71 -3.79 -0.79
C ALA A 75 1.88 -5.30 -0.97
N ILE A 76 2.45 -5.71 -2.10
CA ILE A 76 2.71 -7.13 -2.35
C ILE A 76 3.71 -7.68 -1.33
N ALA A 77 4.76 -6.91 -1.04
CA ALA A 77 5.76 -7.33 -0.07
C ALA A 77 5.15 -7.48 1.33
N ALA A 78 4.26 -6.58 1.72
CA ALA A 78 3.60 -6.67 3.03
C ALA A 78 2.77 -7.94 3.14
N ALA A 79 2.18 -8.39 2.03
CA ALA A 79 1.37 -9.61 2.02
C ALA A 79 2.21 -10.87 1.92
N SER A 80 3.43 -10.80 1.39
CA SER A 80 4.16 -12.01 1.03
C SER A 80 5.58 -12.09 1.57
N GLU A 81 6.17 -10.99 2.01
CA GLU A 81 7.59 -10.96 2.35
C GLU A 81 7.91 -10.46 3.76
N ASP A 82 6.89 -10.26 4.59
CA ASP A 82 7.15 -9.88 5.97
C ASP A 82 7.59 -11.13 6.74
N PRO A 83 8.85 -11.18 7.20
CA PRO A 83 9.37 -12.42 7.80
C PRO A 83 8.71 -12.79 9.12
N ARG A 84 7.96 -11.88 9.73
CA ARG A 84 7.28 -12.16 11.00
C ARG A 84 6.02 -12.98 10.82
N PHE A 85 5.50 -13.10 9.59
CA PHE A 85 4.22 -13.73 9.32
C PHE A 85 4.31 -14.64 8.11
N PRO A 86 3.47 -15.69 8.06
CA PRO A 86 3.36 -16.47 6.82
C PRO A 86 2.72 -15.63 5.74
N GLN A 87 2.95 -16.02 4.50
CA GLN A 87 2.38 -15.31 3.37
C GLN A 87 0.84 -15.31 3.46
N VAL A 88 0.23 -14.17 3.15
CA VAL A 88 -1.23 -14.06 3.12
C VAL A 88 -1.77 -14.98 2.02
N ILE A 89 -2.88 -15.65 2.31
CA ILE A 89 -3.54 -16.52 1.33
C ILE A 89 -4.80 -15.82 0.82
N PRO A 90 -5.28 -16.20 -0.38
CA PRO A 90 -6.45 -15.50 -0.97
C PRO A 90 -7.68 -15.46 -0.06
N GLU A 91 -7.88 -16.50 0.75
CA GLU A 91 -9.03 -16.56 1.65
C GLU A 91 -9.03 -15.49 2.71
N GLU A 92 -7.87 -14.91 3.01
CA GLU A 92 -7.77 -13.85 4.01
C GLU A 92 -8.11 -12.47 3.47
N TYR A 93 -8.13 -12.32 2.13
CA TYR A 93 -8.18 -10.99 1.52
C TYR A 93 -9.34 -10.14 2.03
N ASP A 94 -10.53 -10.70 2.11
CA ASP A 94 -11.71 -9.93 2.49
C ASP A 94 -11.67 -9.45 3.93
N ASN A 95 -10.80 -10.02 4.74
CA ASN A 95 -10.65 -9.62 6.15
C ASN A 95 -9.46 -8.71 6.38
N LEU A 96 -8.77 -8.28 5.33
CA LEU A 96 -7.63 -7.39 5.46
C LEU A 96 -8.08 -5.94 5.44
N GLU A 97 -7.45 -5.14 6.29
CA GLU A 97 -7.58 -3.69 6.26
C GLU A 97 -6.24 -3.11 5.85
N PHE A 98 -6.27 -2.17 4.92
CA PHE A 98 -5.07 -1.60 4.33
C PHE A 98 -4.83 -0.19 4.84
N GLU A 99 -3.56 0.12 5.09
CA GLU A 99 -3.15 1.47 5.42
C GLU A 99 -1.91 1.78 4.59
N VAL A 100 -1.89 2.93 3.93
CA VAL A 100 -0.75 3.38 3.14
C VAL A 100 -0.21 4.65 3.76
N THR A 101 1.08 4.66 4.08
CA THR A 101 1.75 5.82 4.65
C THR A 101 2.75 6.31 3.62
N VAL A 102 2.71 7.60 3.31
CA VAL A 102 3.59 8.21 2.33
C VAL A 102 4.46 9.24 3.03
N LEU A 103 5.76 9.18 2.79
CA LEU A 103 6.71 10.15 3.36
C LEU A 103 6.91 11.26 2.35
N THR A 104 6.19 12.36 2.55
CA THR A 104 6.19 13.46 1.60
C THR A 104 7.41 14.37 1.76
N LYS A 105 7.99 14.37 2.96
CA LYS A 105 9.22 15.11 3.25
C LYS A 105 9.95 14.33 4.33
N PRO A 106 11.20 14.63 4.60
CA PRO A 106 11.96 13.85 5.58
C PRO A 106 11.29 13.71 6.94
N GLN A 107 10.52 14.71 7.40
CA GLN A 107 9.87 14.63 8.70
C GLN A 107 8.35 14.56 8.63
N LEU A 108 7.75 14.50 7.45
CA LEU A 108 6.29 14.49 7.32
C LEU A 108 5.80 13.15 6.81
N MET A 109 4.75 12.66 7.43
CA MET A 109 4.09 11.42 7.00
C MET A 109 2.65 11.73 6.69
N GLU A 110 2.15 11.14 5.60
CA GLU A 110 0.74 11.22 5.26
C GLU A 110 0.19 9.81 5.18
N ILE A 111 -0.89 9.57 5.89
CA ILE A 111 -1.45 8.24 6.06
C ILE A 111 -2.83 8.20 5.43
N ALA A 112 -3.07 7.17 4.63
CA ALA A 112 -4.38 6.92 4.03
C ALA A 112 -4.98 5.67 4.67
N HIS A 113 -6.15 5.83 5.26
CA HIS A 113 -6.89 4.74 5.87
C HIS A 113 -8.31 4.68 5.34
N PRO A 114 -9.01 3.58 5.62
CA PRO A 114 -10.44 3.57 5.40
C PRO A 114 -11.12 4.70 6.16
N SER A 115 -12.17 5.26 5.60
CA SER A 115 -12.79 6.47 6.15
C SER A 115 -13.28 6.33 7.57
N GLU A 116 -13.63 5.13 8.02
CA GLU A 116 -14.09 4.92 9.38
C GLU A 116 -13.01 5.16 10.43
N TYR A 117 -11.77 5.29 10.03
CA TYR A 117 -10.67 5.60 10.95
C TYR A 117 -10.42 7.09 11.07
N LEU A 118 -11.08 7.87 10.27
CA LEU A 118 -10.85 9.32 10.22
C LEU A 118 -11.82 10.02 11.15
N ASN A 119 -11.49 10.10 12.39
CA ASN A 119 -12.35 10.74 13.38
C ASN A 119 -11.66 11.90 14.02
#